data_6c8bd47322f54d8e12401029cb1d859f
#
_entry.id   6c8bd47322f54d8e12401029cb1d859f
#
_cell.length_a   1.000
_cell.length_b   1.000
_cell.length_c   1.000
_cell.angle_alpha   90.00
_cell.angle_beta   90.00
_cell.angle_gamma   90.00
#
_symmetry.space_group_name_H-M   'P 1'
#
loop_
_entity.id
_entity.type
_entity.pdbx_description
1 polymer ?
#
loop_
_entity_poly.entity_id
_entity_poly.type
_entity_poly.pdbx_seq_one_letter_code
_entity_poly.pdbx_strand_id
1 'polypeptide(L)'
;MVTQFKDQLEMSAEQKCNLVMQNLVDLVYNSAYLEGVRVSFVEARAFILDGVEPKGPRPLGLKKLKNLATAYKLLKTDQYLNLPSDLETLCDINRIINGRGVSLEGGRVRRDIVTISGTEYVPPIPDPYDVNYHIRDIVEEKKTYVERGLDLYCYLLKTYVFLDGNKRSANVFANQFLLRHGQGIFSIRPEKDEEFLTLLIKYLETDEKENLKTFLYEHCFYTNPSLPYVDD
;
A
#
# COMPACT_ATOMS: atom_id res chain seq x y z
N MET A 1 -6.32 -22.63 17.07
CA MET A 1 -7.07 -21.54 16.44
C MET A 1 -6.83 -21.67 14.95
N VAL A 2 -7.88 -21.82 14.14
CA VAL A 2 -7.75 -21.80 12.67
C VAL A 2 -7.35 -20.37 12.31
N THR A 3 -6.23 -20.20 11.66
CA THR A 3 -5.74 -18.88 11.24
C THR A 3 -6.68 -18.36 10.13
N GLN A 4 -7.36 -17.27 10.39
CA GLN A 4 -8.31 -16.66 9.44
C GLN A 4 -7.59 -16.18 8.16
N PHE A 5 -6.33 -15.75 8.27
CA PHE A 5 -5.52 -15.23 7.17
C PHE A 5 -4.43 -16.25 6.84
N LYS A 6 -4.68 -17.07 5.81
CA LYS A 6 -3.76 -18.16 5.42
C LYS A 6 -2.66 -17.64 4.50
N ASP A 7 -1.44 -18.16 4.70
CA ASP A 7 -0.37 -17.97 3.73
C ASP A 7 -0.68 -18.77 2.45
N GLN A 8 -0.27 -18.22 1.33
CA GLN A 8 -0.35 -18.88 0.03
C GLN A 8 0.95 -19.64 -0.27
N LEU A 9 0.97 -20.39 -1.36
CA LEU A 9 2.18 -21.07 -1.82
C LEU A 9 3.26 -20.03 -2.16
N GLU A 10 4.52 -20.35 -1.84
CA GLU A 10 5.65 -19.49 -2.13
C GLU A 10 5.81 -19.26 -3.64
N MET A 11 5.79 -17.98 -4.06
CA MET A 11 5.98 -17.60 -5.46
C MET A 11 7.45 -17.51 -5.82
N SER A 12 7.82 -18.00 -7.01
CA SER A 12 9.14 -17.76 -7.60
C SER A 12 9.35 -16.28 -7.91
N ALA A 13 10.59 -15.85 -8.12
CA ALA A 13 10.92 -14.49 -8.53
C ALA A 13 10.18 -14.07 -9.82
N GLU A 14 10.07 -14.98 -10.79
CA GLU A 14 9.35 -14.75 -12.04
C GLU A 14 7.84 -14.54 -11.78
N GLN A 15 7.23 -15.36 -10.93
CA GLN A 15 5.81 -15.24 -10.57
C GLN A 15 5.52 -13.92 -9.86
N LYS A 16 6.40 -13.50 -8.93
CA LYS A 16 6.29 -12.18 -8.25
C LYS A 16 6.35 -11.03 -9.25
N CYS A 17 7.33 -11.05 -10.17
CA CYS A 17 7.46 -10.05 -11.21
C CYS A 17 6.23 -10.00 -12.12
N ASN A 18 5.75 -11.15 -12.58
CA ASN A 18 4.57 -11.26 -13.45
C ASN A 18 3.32 -10.75 -12.75
N LEU A 19 3.11 -11.09 -11.47
CA LEU A 19 1.98 -10.61 -10.68
C LEU A 19 1.95 -9.08 -10.61
N VAL A 20 3.09 -8.44 -10.30
CA VAL A 20 3.20 -6.97 -10.27
C VAL A 20 2.93 -6.37 -11.65
N MET A 21 3.52 -6.91 -12.71
CA MET A 21 3.41 -6.32 -14.04
C MET A 21 2.01 -6.47 -14.65
N GLN A 22 1.35 -7.60 -14.44
CA GLN A 22 -0.02 -7.84 -14.89
C GLN A 22 -1.02 -6.89 -14.19
N ASN A 23 -0.77 -6.55 -12.92
CA ASN A 23 -1.65 -5.71 -12.11
C ASN A 23 -1.16 -4.26 -11.95
N LEU A 24 -0.09 -3.86 -12.65
CA LEU A 24 0.53 -2.54 -12.46
C LEU A 24 -0.44 -1.38 -12.63
N VAL A 25 -1.29 -1.44 -13.66
CA VAL A 25 -2.26 -0.37 -13.94
C VAL A 25 -3.30 -0.29 -12.81
N ASP A 26 -3.83 -1.41 -12.37
CA ASP A 26 -4.79 -1.48 -11.27
C ASP A 26 -4.19 -0.96 -9.96
N LEU A 27 -2.99 -1.41 -9.59
CA LEU A 27 -2.28 -0.97 -8.39
C LEU A 27 -2.11 0.55 -8.36
N VAL A 28 -1.65 1.13 -9.48
CA VAL A 28 -1.40 2.57 -9.59
C VAL A 28 -2.71 3.35 -9.64
N TYR A 29 -3.66 2.92 -10.45
CA TYR A 29 -4.94 3.59 -10.62
C TYR A 29 -5.74 3.61 -9.31
N ASN A 30 -5.89 2.45 -8.67
CA ASN A 30 -6.63 2.31 -7.43
C ASN A 30 -6.01 3.16 -6.30
N SER A 31 -4.68 3.08 -6.12
CA SER A 31 -3.98 3.90 -5.11
C SER A 31 -4.11 5.40 -5.37
N ALA A 32 -4.10 5.83 -6.64
CA ALA A 32 -4.29 7.22 -7.01
C ALA A 32 -5.74 7.69 -6.82
N TYR A 33 -6.71 6.81 -7.12
CA TYR A 33 -8.13 7.08 -6.93
C TYR A 33 -8.48 7.37 -5.46
N LEU A 34 -7.98 6.56 -4.53
CA LEU A 34 -8.12 6.76 -3.07
C LEU A 34 -7.56 8.11 -2.57
N GLU A 35 -6.67 8.71 -3.33
CA GLU A 35 -6.06 10.04 -3.06
C GLU A 35 -6.72 11.18 -3.87
N GLY A 36 -7.88 10.93 -4.43
CA GLY A 36 -8.65 11.94 -5.16
C GLY A 36 -8.14 12.28 -6.56
N VAL A 37 -7.21 11.50 -7.12
CA VAL A 37 -6.81 11.64 -8.51
C VAL A 37 -7.92 11.12 -9.41
N ARG A 38 -8.57 12.01 -10.13
CA ARG A 38 -9.72 11.70 -10.99
C ARG A 38 -9.29 11.70 -12.46
N VAL A 39 -8.87 10.54 -12.94
CA VAL A 39 -8.67 10.20 -14.35
C VAL A 39 -9.48 8.95 -14.65
N SER A 40 -9.84 8.69 -15.90
CA SER A 40 -10.46 7.42 -16.26
C SER A 40 -9.41 6.29 -16.23
N PHE A 41 -9.86 5.06 -16.06
CA PHE A 41 -8.96 3.89 -16.10
C PHE A 41 -8.22 3.80 -17.45
N VAL A 42 -8.89 4.10 -18.55
CA VAL A 42 -8.29 4.10 -19.90
C VAL A 42 -7.18 5.15 -20.02
N GLU A 43 -7.40 6.36 -19.50
CA GLU A 43 -6.36 7.41 -19.48
C GLU A 43 -5.18 7.02 -18.59
N ALA A 44 -5.45 6.48 -17.39
CA ALA A 44 -4.41 6.00 -16.48
C ALA A 44 -3.57 4.91 -17.15
N ARG A 45 -4.21 3.93 -17.80
CA ARG A 45 -3.55 2.86 -18.53
C ARG A 45 -2.62 3.38 -19.63
N ALA A 46 -3.15 4.24 -20.51
CA ALA A 46 -2.38 4.85 -21.60
C ALA A 46 -1.18 5.66 -21.06
N PHE A 47 -1.35 6.37 -19.96
CA PHE A 47 -0.28 7.14 -19.33
C PHE A 47 0.80 6.23 -18.69
N ILE A 48 0.38 5.20 -17.96
CA ILE A 48 1.29 4.29 -17.22
C ILE A 48 2.10 3.40 -18.16
N LEU A 49 1.47 2.90 -19.23
CA LEU A 49 2.10 1.94 -20.16
C LEU A 49 2.79 2.64 -21.34
N ASP A 50 2.11 3.62 -21.92
CA ASP A 50 2.52 4.20 -23.21
C ASP A 50 3.04 5.65 -23.08
N GLY A 51 2.95 6.24 -21.86
CA GLY A 51 3.37 7.63 -21.61
C GLY A 51 2.45 8.69 -22.21
N VAL A 52 1.26 8.31 -22.67
CA VAL A 52 0.28 9.24 -23.29
C VAL A 52 -0.39 10.06 -22.21
N GLU A 53 -0.17 11.38 -22.22
CA GLU A 53 -0.76 12.27 -21.22
C GLU A 53 -2.28 12.44 -21.44
N PRO A 54 -3.09 12.32 -20.37
CA PRO A 54 -4.51 12.64 -20.40
C PRO A 54 -4.78 14.09 -20.83
N LYS A 55 -5.87 14.32 -21.54
CA LYS A 55 -6.28 15.67 -21.94
C LYS A 55 -6.75 16.50 -20.74
N GLY A 56 -6.31 17.76 -20.69
CA GLY A 56 -6.74 18.74 -19.68
C GLY A 56 -5.73 18.97 -18.53
N PRO A 57 -5.92 20.05 -17.74
CA PRO A 57 -4.95 20.48 -16.73
C PRO A 57 -5.03 19.65 -15.46
N ARG A 58 -4.20 18.62 -15.35
CA ARG A 58 -4.09 17.76 -14.17
C ARG A 58 -2.62 17.50 -13.74
N PRO A 59 -1.74 18.54 -13.68
CA PRO A 59 -0.29 18.31 -13.53
C PRO A 59 0.07 17.54 -12.27
N LEU A 60 -0.57 17.84 -11.13
CA LEU A 60 -0.29 17.18 -9.86
C LEU A 60 -0.78 15.71 -9.85
N GLY A 61 -1.97 15.46 -10.40
CA GLY A 61 -2.50 14.09 -10.52
C GLY A 61 -1.62 13.20 -11.38
N LEU A 62 -1.12 13.71 -12.50
CA LEU A 62 -0.19 12.97 -13.38
C LEU A 62 1.14 12.71 -12.71
N LYS A 63 1.67 13.66 -11.93
CA LYS A 63 2.88 13.44 -11.12
C LYS A 63 2.66 12.33 -10.09
N LYS A 64 1.52 12.34 -9.39
CA LYS A 64 1.17 11.28 -8.44
C LYS A 64 1.10 9.91 -9.13
N LEU A 65 0.44 9.80 -10.29
CA LEU A 65 0.39 8.56 -11.08
C LEU A 65 1.78 8.08 -11.49
N LYS A 66 2.62 8.98 -12.03
CA LYS A 66 3.98 8.65 -12.46
C LYS A 66 4.85 8.14 -11.30
N ASN A 67 4.78 8.81 -10.16
CA ASN A 67 5.56 8.44 -8.99
C ASN A 67 5.09 7.09 -8.41
N LEU A 68 3.78 6.85 -8.34
CA LEU A 68 3.21 5.56 -7.96
C LEU A 68 3.63 4.45 -8.92
N ALA A 69 3.54 4.68 -10.23
CA ALA A 69 4.01 3.71 -11.22
C ALA A 69 5.50 3.38 -11.04
N THR A 70 6.32 4.38 -10.69
CA THR A 70 7.73 4.16 -10.36
C THR A 70 7.88 3.29 -9.12
N ALA A 71 7.17 3.58 -8.03
CA ALA A 71 7.23 2.82 -6.79
C ALA A 71 6.81 1.35 -6.99
N TYR A 72 5.68 1.10 -7.67
CA TYR A 72 5.25 -0.28 -7.94
C TYR A 72 6.17 -1.02 -8.91
N LYS A 73 6.76 -0.34 -9.91
CA LYS A 73 7.75 -0.97 -10.81
C LYS A 73 9.01 -1.43 -10.09
N LEU A 74 9.36 -0.83 -8.95
CA LEU A 74 10.49 -1.30 -8.15
C LEU A 74 10.21 -2.65 -7.48
N LEU A 75 8.95 -2.94 -7.14
CA LEU A 75 8.54 -4.21 -6.52
C LEU A 75 8.79 -5.44 -7.41
N LYS A 76 9.05 -5.27 -8.70
CA LYS A 76 9.45 -6.36 -9.60
C LYS A 76 10.93 -6.73 -9.52
N THR A 77 11.75 -5.94 -8.84
CA THR A 77 13.21 -6.13 -8.77
C THR A 77 13.61 -6.83 -7.47
N ASP A 78 14.42 -7.88 -7.57
CA ASP A 78 14.92 -8.59 -6.40
C ASP A 78 15.65 -7.68 -5.42
N GLN A 79 16.42 -6.71 -5.96
CA GLN A 79 17.12 -5.73 -5.14
C GLN A 79 16.16 -4.97 -4.22
N TYR A 80 15.00 -4.55 -4.72
CA TYR A 80 14.04 -3.77 -3.94
C TYR A 80 13.18 -4.65 -3.04
N LEU A 81 12.79 -5.84 -3.51
CA LEU A 81 12.04 -6.79 -2.70
C LEU A 81 12.82 -7.27 -1.47
N ASN A 82 14.15 -7.37 -1.59
CA ASN A 82 15.00 -7.84 -0.51
C ASN A 82 15.43 -6.75 0.50
N LEU A 83 15.02 -5.49 0.30
CA LEU A 83 15.22 -4.46 1.31
C LEU A 83 14.52 -4.85 2.63
N PRO A 84 15.09 -4.49 3.78
CA PRO A 84 14.45 -4.72 5.08
C PRO A 84 13.07 -4.08 5.14
N SER A 85 12.12 -4.72 5.82
CA SER A 85 10.83 -4.09 6.13
C SER A 85 11.00 -3.27 7.41
N ASP A 86 11.45 -2.03 7.25
CA ASP A 86 11.75 -1.09 8.33
C ASP A 86 11.37 0.35 7.95
N LEU A 87 11.58 1.28 8.88
CA LEU A 87 11.26 2.69 8.67
C LEU A 87 12.08 3.33 7.54
N GLU A 88 13.33 2.92 7.31
CA GLU A 88 14.17 3.47 6.26
C GLU A 88 13.58 3.13 4.88
N THR A 89 13.23 1.88 4.65
CA THR A 89 12.55 1.43 3.42
C THR A 89 11.19 2.12 3.23
N LEU A 90 10.41 2.29 4.31
CA LEU A 90 9.15 3.04 4.25
C LEU A 90 9.36 4.52 3.86
N CYS A 91 10.40 5.16 4.41
CA CYS A 91 10.79 6.53 4.05
C CYS A 91 11.22 6.65 2.59
N ASP A 92 11.95 5.67 2.07
CA ASP A 92 12.35 5.62 0.66
C ASP A 92 11.16 5.47 -0.28
N ILE A 93 10.21 4.61 0.05
CA ILE A 93 8.93 4.49 -0.67
C ILE A 93 8.20 5.83 -0.68
N ASN A 94 8.05 6.47 0.47
CA ASN A 94 7.36 7.76 0.55
C ASN A 94 8.10 8.87 -0.22
N ARG A 95 9.42 8.87 -0.22
CA ARG A 95 10.25 9.79 -1.02
C ARG A 95 10.02 9.61 -2.52
N ILE A 96 9.89 8.39 -2.99
CA ILE A 96 9.59 8.11 -4.39
C ILE A 96 8.17 8.59 -4.75
N ILE A 97 7.18 8.24 -3.94
CA ILE A 97 5.77 8.59 -4.15
C ILE A 97 5.55 10.11 -4.16
N ASN A 98 6.19 10.83 -3.24
CA ASN A 98 6.03 12.27 -3.06
C ASN A 98 7.14 13.10 -3.71
N GLY A 99 8.11 12.47 -4.35
CA GLY A 99 9.20 13.15 -5.04
C GLY A 99 8.74 13.88 -6.31
N ARG A 100 9.71 14.53 -6.98
CA ARG A 100 9.54 15.19 -8.29
C ARG A 100 8.35 16.16 -8.36
N GLY A 101 8.16 16.97 -7.30
CA GLY A 101 7.19 18.07 -7.27
C GLY A 101 5.77 17.68 -6.81
N VAL A 102 5.65 16.60 -6.06
CA VAL A 102 4.42 16.27 -5.32
C VAL A 102 4.50 16.87 -3.90
N SER A 103 5.58 16.61 -3.17
CA SER A 103 5.84 17.18 -1.85
C SER A 103 7.33 17.43 -1.64
N LEU A 104 7.69 18.50 -0.92
CA LEU A 104 9.06 18.78 -0.52
C LEU A 104 9.50 17.94 0.69
N GLU A 105 8.54 17.41 1.45
CA GLU A 105 8.78 16.64 2.67
C GLU A 105 8.74 15.11 2.44
N GLY A 106 8.81 14.68 1.17
CA GLY A 106 8.80 13.26 0.83
C GLY A 106 9.90 12.48 1.52
N GLY A 107 9.53 11.38 2.20
CA GLY A 107 10.43 10.50 2.92
C GLY A 107 10.87 11.00 4.31
N ARG A 108 10.24 12.07 4.83
CA ARG A 108 10.54 12.58 6.17
C ARG A 108 9.40 12.26 7.13
N VAL A 109 9.73 11.68 8.26
CA VAL A 109 8.77 11.51 9.37
C VAL A 109 8.30 12.89 9.81
N ARG A 110 6.97 13.08 9.87
CA ARG A 110 6.37 14.37 10.24
C ARG A 110 6.70 14.76 11.69
N ARG A 111 6.73 16.04 11.91
CA ARG A 111 6.91 16.63 13.24
C ARG A 111 5.73 17.50 13.65
N ASP A 112 4.72 17.58 12.78
CA ASP A 112 3.54 18.39 12.96
C ASP A 112 2.31 17.53 13.23
N ILE A 113 1.34 18.09 13.94
CA ILE A 113 0.02 17.49 14.11
C ILE A 113 -0.70 17.54 12.75
N VAL A 114 -1.39 16.45 12.42
CA VAL A 114 -2.21 16.34 11.20
C VAL A 114 -3.60 15.85 11.58
N THR A 115 -4.57 16.14 10.74
CA THR A 115 -5.94 15.61 10.85
C THR A 115 -6.23 14.68 9.69
N ILE A 116 -7.06 13.68 9.92
CA ILE A 116 -7.53 12.75 8.89
C ILE A 116 -8.98 13.10 8.58
N SER A 117 -9.29 13.39 7.32
CA SER A 117 -10.65 13.74 6.93
C SER A 117 -11.64 12.61 7.21
N GLY A 118 -12.80 12.95 7.75
CA GLY A 118 -13.89 12.01 8.01
C GLY A 118 -13.84 11.31 9.37
N THR A 119 -12.88 11.65 10.25
CA THR A 119 -12.76 11.10 11.61
C THR A 119 -12.32 12.17 12.59
N GLU A 120 -12.65 11.99 13.87
CA GLU A 120 -12.13 12.82 14.97
C GLU A 120 -10.77 12.32 15.49
N TYR A 121 -10.31 11.16 15.02
CA TYR A 121 -9.00 10.63 15.39
C TYR A 121 -7.87 11.55 14.91
N VAL A 122 -7.05 11.99 15.84
CA VAL A 122 -5.84 12.78 15.57
C VAL A 122 -4.62 11.90 15.87
N PRO A 123 -3.88 11.46 14.85
CA PRO A 123 -2.72 10.62 15.09
C PRO A 123 -1.62 11.40 15.84
N PRO A 124 -1.06 10.85 16.93
CA PRO A 124 0.03 11.49 17.66
C PRO A 124 1.23 11.73 16.74
N ILE A 125 2.08 12.71 17.08
CA ILE A 125 3.34 12.93 16.35
C ILE A 125 4.18 11.66 16.49
N PRO A 126 4.58 11.02 15.37
CA PRO A 126 5.30 9.75 15.43
C PRO A 126 6.75 9.96 15.90
N ASP A 127 7.21 9.16 16.85
CA ASP A 127 8.63 9.03 17.13
C ASP A 127 9.27 8.03 16.16
N PRO A 128 10.34 8.36 15.45
CA PRO A 128 10.97 7.47 14.48
C PRO A 128 11.47 6.15 15.08
N TYR A 129 11.94 6.16 16.32
CA TYR A 129 12.41 4.96 17.01
C TYR A 129 11.24 4.01 17.29
N ASP A 130 10.15 4.55 17.85
CA ASP A 130 8.94 3.78 18.15
C ASP A 130 8.31 3.21 16.87
N VAL A 131 8.23 4.01 15.81
CA VAL A 131 7.71 3.54 14.50
C VAL A 131 8.55 2.37 13.98
N ASN A 132 9.88 2.49 14.00
CA ASN A 132 10.75 1.43 13.53
C ASN A 132 10.66 0.17 14.41
N TYR A 133 10.56 0.35 15.73
CA TYR A 133 10.37 -0.75 16.66
C TYR A 133 9.09 -1.52 16.38
N HIS A 134 7.96 -0.84 16.24
CA HIS A 134 6.67 -1.49 15.98
C HIS A 134 6.61 -2.15 14.59
N ILE A 135 7.22 -1.56 13.56
CA ILE A 135 7.33 -2.23 12.25
C ILE A 135 8.06 -3.57 12.41
N ARG A 136 9.20 -3.58 13.10
CA ARG A 136 9.97 -4.82 13.32
C ARG A 136 9.21 -5.83 14.17
N ASP A 137 8.55 -5.39 15.22
CA ASP A 137 7.74 -6.24 16.09
C ASP A 137 6.65 -6.97 15.27
N ILE A 138 5.92 -6.27 14.41
CA ILE A 138 4.92 -6.88 13.51
C ILE A 138 5.57 -7.86 12.52
N VAL A 139 6.72 -7.50 11.95
CA VAL A 139 7.45 -8.33 10.98
C VAL A 139 7.95 -9.64 11.60
N GLU A 140 8.30 -9.64 12.90
CA GLU A 140 8.83 -10.78 13.63
C GLU A 140 7.75 -11.58 14.37
N GLU A 141 6.49 -11.10 14.41
CA GLU A 141 5.40 -11.74 15.14
C GLU A 141 5.12 -13.17 14.62
N LYS A 142 4.72 -14.07 15.52
CA LYS A 142 4.36 -15.47 15.17
C LYS A 142 2.96 -15.56 14.56
N LYS A 143 2.81 -14.98 13.39
CA LYS A 143 1.61 -14.98 12.55
C LYS A 143 1.97 -15.35 11.11
N THR A 144 0.98 -15.61 10.27
CA THR A 144 1.19 -15.81 8.84
C THR A 144 1.77 -14.53 8.20
N TYR A 145 2.44 -14.67 7.07
CA TYR A 145 2.96 -13.50 6.33
C TYR A 145 1.82 -12.61 5.86
N VAL A 146 0.71 -13.21 5.42
CA VAL A 146 -0.49 -12.46 5.01
C VAL A 146 -1.00 -11.62 6.17
N GLU A 147 -1.16 -12.19 7.36
CA GLU A 147 -1.66 -11.46 8.52
C GLU A 147 -0.71 -10.32 8.92
N ARG A 148 0.59 -10.57 8.93
CA ARG A 148 1.60 -9.53 9.22
C ARG A 148 1.60 -8.40 8.19
N GLY A 149 1.43 -8.71 6.90
CA GLY A 149 1.31 -7.70 5.85
C GLY A 149 0.08 -6.81 6.03
N LEU A 150 -1.06 -7.39 6.43
CA LEU A 150 -2.27 -6.65 6.77
C LEU A 150 -2.11 -5.83 8.06
N ASP A 151 -1.45 -6.38 9.08
CA ASP A 151 -1.13 -5.68 10.32
C ASP A 151 -0.20 -4.49 10.08
N LEU A 152 0.82 -4.62 9.21
CA LEU A 152 1.67 -3.52 8.78
C LEU A 152 0.86 -2.40 8.11
N TYR A 153 -0.03 -2.77 7.20
CA TYR A 153 -0.88 -1.78 6.52
C TYR A 153 -1.76 -1.03 7.51
N CYS A 154 -2.48 -1.74 8.38
CA CYS A 154 -3.32 -1.13 9.42
C CYS A 154 -2.50 -0.23 10.35
N TYR A 155 -1.36 -0.69 10.86
CA TYR A 155 -0.47 0.09 11.72
C TYR A 155 -0.06 1.41 11.06
N LEU A 156 0.36 1.39 9.81
CA LEU A 156 0.80 2.57 9.07
C LEU A 156 -0.34 3.54 8.75
N LEU A 157 -1.55 3.04 8.50
CA LEU A 157 -2.74 3.87 8.33
C LEU A 157 -3.10 4.63 9.60
N LYS A 158 -2.92 4.04 10.79
CA LYS A 158 -3.21 4.67 12.08
C LYS A 158 -2.10 5.61 12.53
N THR A 159 -0.84 5.19 12.39
CA THR A 159 0.33 6.00 12.79
C THR A 159 0.48 7.27 11.96
N TYR A 160 0.10 7.23 10.68
CA TYR A 160 0.13 8.37 9.77
C TYR A 160 1.49 9.07 9.76
N VAL A 161 2.55 8.33 9.40
CA VAL A 161 3.97 8.66 9.60
C VAL A 161 4.41 9.94 8.90
N PHE A 162 3.79 10.30 7.78
CA PHE A 162 4.21 11.40 6.91
C PHE A 162 3.19 12.53 6.84
N LEU A 163 3.59 13.70 6.33
CA LEU A 163 2.67 14.81 6.04
C LEU A 163 1.75 14.49 4.83
N ASP A 164 2.25 13.75 3.84
CA ASP A 164 1.47 13.31 2.66
C ASP A 164 1.86 11.90 2.22
N GLY A 165 0.95 11.23 1.53
CA GLY A 165 1.19 9.93 0.92
C GLY A 165 1.09 8.73 1.86
N ASN A 166 0.51 8.88 3.05
CA ASN A 166 0.44 7.82 4.05
C ASN A 166 -0.24 6.54 3.53
N LYS A 167 -1.47 6.64 2.98
CA LYS A 167 -2.18 5.47 2.43
C LYS A 167 -1.41 4.81 1.28
N ARG A 168 -0.84 5.63 0.39
CA ARG A 168 -0.04 5.16 -0.76
C ARG A 168 1.23 4.43 -0.33
N SER A 169 1.99 5.04 0.59
CA SER A 169 3.22 4.44 1.12
C SER A 169 2.95 3.17 1.91
N ALA A 170 1.91 3.16 2.74
CA ALA A 170 1.50 1.99 3.50
C ALA A 170 1.13 0.82 2.56
N ASN A 171 0.41 1.08 1.46
CA ASN A 171 0.03 0.04 0.51
C ASN A 171 1.25 -0.52 -0.24
N VAL A 172 2.14 0.33 -0.76
CA VAL A 172 3.36 -0.13 -1.45
C VAL A 172 4.27 -0.90 -0.49
N PHE A 173 4.42 -0.44 0.76
CA PHE A 173 5.26 -1.10 1.76
C PHE A 173 4.71 -2.47 2.19
N ALA A 174 3.41 -2.56 2.47
CA ALA A 174 2.76 -3.83 2.79
C ALA A 174 2.83 -4.83 1.61
N ASN A 175 2.65 -4.35 0.38
CA ASN A 175 2.81 -5.17 -0.82
C ASN A 175 4.27 -5.60 -1.05
N GLN A 176 5.26 -4.77 -0.73
CA GLN A 176 6.67 -5.16 -0.75
C GLN A 176 6.92 -6.32 0.23
N PHE A 177 6.42 -6.22 1.45
CA PHE A 177 6.53 -7.28 2.45
C PHE A 177 5.86 -8.58 1.98
N LEU A 178 4.62 -8.52 1.50
CA LEU A 178 3.88 -9.68 1.01
C LEU A 178 4.58 -10.37 -0.17
N LEU A 179 5.00 -9.60 -1.17
CA LEU A 179 5.73 -10.13 -2.34
C LEU A 179 7.06 -10.75 -1.94
N ARG A 180 7.82 -10.13 -1.03
CA ARG A 180 9.07 -10.71 -0.52
C ARG A 180 8.84 -12.12 -0.01
N HIS A 181 7.74 -12.35 0.69
CA HIS A 181 7.37 -13.64 1.27
C HIS A 181 6.48 -14.50 0.36
N GLY A 182 6.27 -14.13 -0.89
CA GLY A 182 5.53 -14.92 -1.87
C GLY A 182 4.01 -14.95 -1.69
N GLN A 183 3.42 -13.96 -0.97
CA GLN A 183 2.03 -14.01 -0.50
C GLN A 183 1.02 -13.22 -1.34
N GLY A 184 1.38 -12.74 -2.51
CA GLY A 184 0.48 -11.94 -3.34
C GLY A 184 0.62 -10.44 -3.13
N ILE A 185 -0.36 -9.71 -3.61
CA ILE A 185 -0.49 -8.26 -3.50
C ILE A 185 -1.95 -7.88 -3.27
N PHE A 186 -2.23 -6.72 -2.71
CA PHE A 186 -3.59 -6.21 -2.58
C PHE A 186 -3.73 -4.76 -3.00
N SER A 187 -4.94 -4.39 -3.44
CA SER A 187 -5.29 -3.01 -3.80
C SER A 187 -6.79 -2.80 -3.63
N ILE A 188 -7.17 -1.63 -3.12
CA ILE A 188 -8.57 -1.25 -2.91
C ILE A 188 -9.11 -0.66 -4.22
N ARG A 189 -10.05 -1.33 -4.86
CA ARG A 189 -10.68 -0.88 -6.09
C ARG A 189 -11.64 0.29 -5.84
N PRO A 190 -11.87 1.18 -6.82
CA PRO A 190 -12.78 2.33 -6.68
C PRO A 190 -14.18 1.98 -6.21
N GLU A 191 -14.74 0.86 -6.65
CA GLU A 191 -16.07 0.38 -6.23
C GLU A 191 -16.12 -0.10 -4.77
N LYS A 192 -14.97 -0.26 -4.13
CA LYS A 192 -14.80 -0.65 -2.73
C LYS A 192 -14.31 0.49 -1.82
N ASP A 193 -14.15 1.70 -2.39
CA ASP A 193 -13.61 2.87 -1.67
C ASP A 193 -14.46 3.26 -0.47
N GLU A 194 -15.79 3.35 -0.64
CA GLU A 194 -16.72 3.74 0.44
C GLU A 194 -16.71 2.73 1.60
N GLU A 195 -16.74 1.43 1.28
CA GLU A 195 -16.68 0.36 2.27
C GLU A 195 -15.34 0.39 3.03
N PHE A 196 -14.23 0.53 2.30
CA PHE A 196 -12.89 0.67 2.88
C PHE A 196 -12.80 1.87 3.82
N LEU A 197 -13.25 3.06 3.39
CA LEU A 197 -13.20 4.27 4.20
C LEU A 197 -14.05 4.15 5.47
N THR A 198 -15.21 3.54 5.39
CA THR A 198 -16.07 3.27 6.56
C THR A 198 -15.36 2.38 7.58
N LEU A 199 -14.75 1.29 7.12
CA LEU A 199 -14.01 0.37 7.99
C LEU A 199 -12.73 1.01 8.55
N LEU A 200 -12.05 1.83 7.75
CA LEU A 200 -10.87 2.57 8.18
C LEU A 200 -11.20 3.57 9.29
N ILE A 201 -12.26 4.38 9.11
CA ILE A 201 -12.71 5.34 10.13
C ILE A 201 -13.04 4.61 11.43
N LYS A 202 -13.82 3.53 11.36
CA LYS A 202 -14.13 2.71 12.53
C LYS A 202 -12.85 2.22 13.23
N TYR A 203 -11.89 1.68 12.49
CA TYR A 203 -10.61 1.24 13.04
C TYR A 203 -9.84 2.39 13.73
N LEU A 204 -9.76 3.56 13.08
CA LEU A 204 -9.07 4.71 13.65
C LEU A 204 -9.66 5.15 15.00
N GLU A 205 -10.97 5.09 15.15
CA GLU A 205 -11.70 5.54 16.35
C GLU A 205 -11.78 4.49 17.45
N THR A 206 -11.85 3.20 17.10
CA THR A 206 -12.10 2.12 18.08
C THR A 206 -10.90 1.20 18.32
N ASP A 207 -9.86 1.28 17.48
CA ASP A 207 -8.72 0.35 17.45
C ASP A 207 -9.07 -1.10 17.01
N GLU A 208 -10.30 -1.33 16.56
CA GLU A 208 -10.79 -2.64 16.10
C GLU A 208 -10.40 -2.86 14.62
N LYS A 209 -9.24 -3.46 14.36
CA LYS A 209 -8.71 -3.65 13.00
C LYS A 209 -9.21 -4.91 12.27
N GLU A 210 -9.80 -5.89 12.97
CA GLU A 210 -10.10 -7.21 12.38
C GLU A 210 -11.09 -7.15 11.21
N ASN A 211 -12.13 -6.29 11.28
CA ASN A 211 -13.06 -6.11 10.19
C ASN A 211 -12.39 -5.50 8.95
N LEU A 212 -11.46 -4.56 9.14
CA LEU A 212 -10.68 -3.98 8.05
C LEU A 212 -9.75 -5.01 7.43
N LYS A 213 -9.07 -5.83 8.23
CA LYS A 213 -8.20 -6.92 7.75
C LYS A 213 -8.99 -7.96 6.96
N THR A 214 -10.16 -8.38 7.46
CA THR A 214 -11.04 -9.34 6.78
C THR A 214 -11.48 -8.81 5.42
N PHE A 215 -11.94 -7.55 5.38
CA PHE A 215 -12.31 -6.89 4.13
C PHE A 215 -11.15 -6.87 3.12
N LEU A 216 -9.95 -6.48 3.55
CA LEU A 216 -8.77 -6.45 2.70
C LEU A 216 -8.44 -7.84 2.15
N TYR A 217 -8.46 -8.85 3.02
CA TYR A 217 -8.16 -10.23 2.65
C TYR A 217 -9.16 -10.81 1.65
N GLU A 218 -10.45 -10.64 1.88
CA GLU A 218 -11.51 -11.26 1.07
C GLU A 218 -11.79 -10.53 -0.24
N HIS A 219 -11.57 -9.20 -0.28
CA HIS A 219 -12.03 -8.37 -1.41
C HIS A 219 -10.93 -7.63 -2.17
N CYS A 220 -9.71 -7.55 -1.63
CA CYS A 220 -8.68 -6.69 -2.21
C CYS A 220 -7.44 -7.44 -2.70
N PHE A 221 -7.26 -8.72 -2.37
CA PHE A 221 -6.09 -9.50 -2.78
C PHE A 221 -6.12 -9.90 -4.25
N TYR A 222 -4.94 -9.87 -4.86
CA TYR A 222 -4.64 -10.46 -6.16
C TYR A 222 -3.67 -11.60 -5.94
N THR A 223 -4.07 -12.79 -6.36
CA THR A 223 -3.24 -13.98 -6.34
C THR A 223 -2.84 -14.34 -7.76
N ASN A 224 -1.80 -15.11 -7.94
CA ASN A 224 -1.43 -15.60 -9.26
C ASN A 224 -2.49 -16.60 -9.77
N PRO A 225 -3.24 -16.31 -10.86
CA PRO A 225 -4.26 -17.21 -11.37
C PRO A 225 -3.74 -18.57 -11.83
N SER A 226 -2.41 -18.74 -11.97
CA SER A 226 -1.79 -20.03 -12.30
C SER A 226 -1.46 -20.89 -11.09
N LEU A 227 -1.66 -20.40 -9.86
CA LEU A 227 -1.54 -21.21 -8.66
C LEU A 227 -2.91 -21.83 -8.36
N PRO A 228 -3.00 -23.17 -8.17
CA PRO A 228 -4.26 -23.78 -7.80
C PRO A 228 -4.73 -23.14 -6.48
N TYR A 229 -5.98 -22.72 -6.44
CA TYR A 229 -6.67 -22.48 -5.19
C TYR A 229 -6.57 -23.78 -4.40
N VAL A 230 -6.01 -23.73 -3.21
CA VAL A 230 -6.11 -24.85 -2.28
C VAL A 230 -7.51 -24.73 -1.69
N ASP A 231 -8.49 -25.37 -2.35
CA ASP A 231 -9.77 -25.65 -1.72
C ASP A 231 -9.50 -26.65 -0.59
N ASP A 232 -9.89 -26.30 0.62
CA ASP A 232 -9.92 -27.17 1.78
C ASP A 232 -11.02 -28.21 1.68
#